data_e74a473de81fa39a8947a0540727da68
#
_entry.id   e74a473de81fa39a8947a0540727da68
#
_cell.length_a   1.000
_cell.length_b   1.000
_cell.length_c   1.000
_cell.angle_alpha   90.00
_cell.angle_beta   90.00
_cell.angle_gamma   90.00
#
_symmetry.space_group_name_H-M   'P 1'
#
loop_
_entity.id
_entity.type
_entity.pdbx_description
1 polymer ?
#
loop_
_entity_poly.entity_id
_entity_poly.type
_entity_poly.pdbx_seq_one_letter_code
_entity_poly.pdbx_strand_id
1 'polypeptide(L)'
;MSKKLARCSLYVLGMACLTVQAAEPLTSLDKPEGRLDIIAWPGYIERGQTDKQYDWISQFEKETGCQVNVKTAATSDEMVSLMAKGGYDLVTASGDASLRLIMGKRVQPINTALIAGWRTLDPRIAQGAWFNVGGKVYGTPYQWGPNLLMYNTRVFPTPPDSWSVVF
;
A
#
# COMPACT_ATOMS: atom_id res chain seq x y z
N MET A 1 -35.04 -67.71 0.91
CA MET A 1 -34.62 -66.60 1.82
C MET A 1 -33.30 -66.03 1.25
N SER A 2 -33.39 -64.92 0.53
CA SER A 2 -32.22 -64.32 -0.13
C SER A 2 -31.86 -63.04 0.62
N LYS A 3 -30.67 -62.96 1.23
CA LYS A 3 -30.14 -61.78 1.92
C LYS A 3 -29.45 -60.87 0.93
N LYS A 4 -30.05 -59.71 0.66
CA LYS A 4 -29.40 -58.62 -0.11
C LYS A 4 -28.44 -57.89 0.82
N LEU A 5 -27.13 -57.96 0.52
CA LEU A 5 -26.09 -57.10 1.12
C LEU A 5 -26.16 -55.73 0.47
N ALA A 6 -26.44 -54.69 1.24
CA ALA A 6 -26.31 -53.30 0.81
C ALA A 6 -24.82 -52.87 0.90
N ARG A 7 -24.26 -52.52 -0.26
CA ARG A 7 -22.93 -51.91 -0.32
C ARG A 7 -23.06 -50.42 0.00
N CYS A 8 -22.54 -49.98 1.12
CA CYS A 8 -22.37 -48.58 1.48
C CYS A 8 -21.10 -48.07 0.78
N SER A 9 -21.27 -47.27 -0.26
CA SER A 9 -20.15 -46.56 -0.90
C SER A 9 -19.83 -45.30 -0.09
N LEU A 10 -18.68 -45.31 0.54
CA LEU A 10 -18.12 -44.14 1.24
C LEU A 10 -17.54 -43.22 0.20
N TYR A 11 -18.19 -42.09 -0.08
CA TYR A 11 -17.61 -41.00 -0.84
C TYR A 11 -16.69 -40.20 0.07
N VAL A 12 -15.38 -40.37 -0.10
CA VAL A 12 -14.39 -39.49 0.52
C VAL A 12 -14.35 -38.18 -0.30
N LEU A 13 -15.00 -37.16 0.24
CA LEU A 13 -14.91 -35.80 -0.31
C LEU A 13 -13.50 -35.28 -0.03
N GLY A 14 -12.62 -35.34 -1.03
CA GLY A 14 -11.30 -34.74 -0.97
C GLY A 14 -11.41 -33.22 -0.88
N MET A 15 -11.17 -32.68 0.31
CA MET A 15 -11.08 -31.24 0.55
C MET A 15 -9.76 -30.76 -0.04
N ALA A 16 -9.81 -30.25 -1.28
CA ALA A 16 -8.67 -29.58 -1.91
C ALA A 16 -8.37 -28.30 -1.10
N CYS A 17 -7.32 -28.37 -0.31
CA CYS A 17 -6.78 -27.19 0.38
C CYS A 17 -6.15 -26.28 -0.69
N LEU A 18 -6.90 -25.27 -1.15
CA LEU A 18 -6.35 -24.21 -2.00
C LEU A 18 -5.35 -23.43 -1.12
N THR A 19 -4.08 -23.75 -1.25
CA THR A 19 -3.01 -22.93 -0.68
C THR A 19 -3.02 -21.60 -1.43
N VAL A 20 -3.51 -20.55 -0.78
CA VAL A 20 -3.36 -19.17 -1.28
C VAL A 20 -1.87 -18.85 -1.21
N GLN A 21 -1.19 -19.03 -2.33
CA GLN A 21 0.21 -18.70 -2.46
C GLN A 21 0.36 -17.16 -2.39
N ALA A 22 1.23 -16.69 -1.50
CA ALA A 22 1.54 -15.26 -1.46
C ALA A 22 2.15 -14.85 -2.80
N ALA A 23 1.70 -13.73 -3.35
CA ALA A 23 2.24 -13.20 -4.59
C ALA A 23 3.76 -13.00 -4.45
N GLU A 24 4.50 -13.42 -5.47
CA GLU A 24 5.94 -13.15 -5.57
C GLU A 24 6.16 -11.83 -6.32
N PRO A 25 7.23 -11.10 -6.01
CA PRO A 25 7.53 -9.86 -6.73
C PRO A 25 7.85 -10.15 -8.20
N LEU A 26 7.47 -9.23 -9.08
CA LEU A 26 7.80 -9.32 -10.51
C LEU A 26 9.31 -9.42 -10.71
N THR A 27 9.74 -10.25 -11.62
CA THR A 27 11.16 -10.41 -12.00
C THR A 27 11.58 -9.52 -13.17
N SER A 28 10.61 -9.06 -13.96
CA SER A 28 10.79 -8.17 -15.11
C SER A 28 9.56 -7.27 -15.26
N LEU A 29 9.73 -6.18 -16.00
CA LEU A 29 8.61 -5.33 -16.40
C LEU A 29 8.05 -5.85 -17.72
N ASP A 30 6.75 -6.11 -17.76
CA ASP A 30 6.01 -6.41 -18.97
C ASP A 30 5.70 -5.16 -19.77
N LYS A 31 5.05 -5.33 -20.93
CA LYS A 31 4.57 -4.18 -21.73
C LYS A 31 3.59 -3.36 -20.88
N PRO A 32 3.79 -2.04 -20.76
CA PRO A 32 2.89 -1.19 -20.00
C PRO A 32 1.47 -1.26 -20.55
N GLU A 33 0.49 -1.34 -19.66
CA GLU A 33 -0.94 -1.28 -20.05
C GLU A 33 -1.38 0.14 -20.43
N GLY A 34 -0.55 1.15 -20.15
CA GLY A 34 -0.78 2.54 -20.54
C GLY A 34 -1.68 3.32 -19.57
N ARG A 35 -1.97 2.76 -18.40
CA ARG A 35 -2.82 3.39 -17.38
C ARG A 35 -2.28 3.10 -15.98
N LEU A 36 -2.52 4.04 -15.04
CA LEU A 36 -2.14 3.94 -13.64
C LEU A 36 -3.21 4.60 -12.76
N ASP A 37 -3.89 3.82 -11.95
CA ASP A 37 -4.91 4.28 -11.00
C ASP A 37 -4.34 4.37 -9.60
N ILE A 38 -4.30 5.58 -9.02
CA ILE A 38 -3.65 5.88 -7.74
C ILE A 38 -4.68 6.38 -6.72
N ILE A 39 -4.64 5.85 -5.50
CA ILE A 39 -5.25 6.47 -4.34
C ILE A 39 -4.20 7.32 -3.64
N ALA A 40 -4.48 8.60 -3.44
CA ALA A 40 -3.50 9.51 -2.84
C ALA A 40 -4.11 10.46 -1.80
N TRP A 41 -3.28 10.89 -0.86
CA TRP A 41 -3.58 12.05 -0.04
C TRP A 41 -3.72 13.30 -0.92
N PRO A 42 -4.61 14.24 -0.59
CA PRO A 42 -4.62 15.54 -1.26
C PRO A 42 -3.22 16.17 -1.25
N GLY A 43 -2.76 16.67 -2.39
CA GLY A 43 -1.43 17.28 -2.52
C GLY A 43 -0.26 16.32 -2.72
N TYR A 44 -0.49 15.00 -2.70
CA TYR A 44 0.60 14.02 -2.87
C TYR A 44 0.87 13.67 -4.34
N ILE A 45 -0.14 13.72 -5.19
CA ILE A 45 -0.02 13.48 -6.63
C ILE A 45 -0.67 14.65 -7.35
N GLU A 46 0.15 15.58 -7.84
CA GLU A 46 -0.31 16.88 -8.35
C GLU A 46 -0.15 16.99 -9.87
N ARG A 47 -1.20 17.59 -10.48
CA ARG A 47 -1.29 17.90 -11.91
C ARG A 47 -1.41 19.42 -12.16
N GLY A 48 -0.87 20.24 -11.28
CA GLY A 48 -0.94 21.70 -11.40
C GLY A 48 -2.35 22.29 -11.24
N GLN A 49 -3.29 21.54 -10.63
CA GLN A 49 -4.66 22.03 -10.44
C GLN A 49 -4.74 23.09 -9.34
N THR A 50 -3.99 22.92 -8.27
CA THR A 50 -3.91 23.85 -7.15
C THR A 50 -2.91 24.96 -7.43
N ASP A 51 -1.74 24.59 -7.95
CA ASP A 51 -0.68 25.52 -8.36
C ASP A 51 0.03 24.93 -9.59
N LYS A 52 0.10 25.71 -10.67
CA LYS A 52 0.71 25.28 -11.94
C LYS A 52 2.21 24.94 -11.83
N GLN A 53 2.87 25.37 -10.77
CA GLN A 53 4.27 25.02 -10.51
C GLN A 53 4.41 23.58 -9.98
N TYR A 54 3.34 22.97 -9.49
CA TYR A 54 3.31 21.61 -8.97
C TYR A 54 2.58 20.67 -9.93
N ASP A 55 3.19 20.42 -11.08
CA ASP A 55 2.70 19.44 -12.05
C ASP A 55 3.85 18.50 -12.42
N TRP A 56 3.84 17.32 -11.82
CA TRP A 56 4.77 16.25 -12.18
C TRP A 56 4.09 15.07 -12.87
N ILE A 57 2.76 15.06 -12.96
CA ILE A 57 2.01 14.03 -13.67
C ILE A 57 2.10 14.25 -15.19
N SER A 58 1.87 15.47 -15.66
CA SER A 58 1.81 15.74 -17.09
C SER A 58 3.12 15.42 -17.80
N GLN A 59 4.26 15.65 -17.13
CA GLN A 59 5.56 15.25 -17.67
C GLN A 59 5.70 13.73 -17.74
N PHE A 60 5.34 13.02 -16.67
CA PHE A 60 5.38 11.57 -16.64
C PHE A 60 4.50 10.95 -17.74
N GLU A 61 3.28 11.43 -17.91
CA GLU A 61 2.37 10.96 -18.97
C GLU A 61 2.95 11.19 -20.37
N LYS A 62 3.57 12.35 -20.59
CA LYS A 62 4.21 12.68 -21.86
C LYS A 62 5.42 11.79 -22.17
N GLU A 63 6.22 11.48 -21.17
CA GLU A 63 7.43 10.68 -21.33
C GLU A 63 7.13 9.18 -21.48
N THR A 64 6.11 8.69 -20.81
CA THR A 64 5.81 7.25 -20.74
C THR A 64 4.62 6.81 -21.59
N GLY A 65 3.73 7.74 -21.95
CA GLY A 65 2.44 7.41 -22.57
C GLY A 65 1.44 6.77 -21.59
N CYS A 66 1.76 6.74 -20.30
CA CYS A 66 0.92 6.12 -19.26
C CYS A 66 -0.03 7.17 -18.66
N GLN A 67 -1.33 6.99 -18.83
CA GLN A 67 -2.35 7.86 -18.26
C GLN A 67 -2.48 7.64 -16.76
N VAL A 68 -2.40 8.71 -15.97
CA VAL A 68 -2.51 8.66 -14.51
C VAL A 68 -3.87 9.15 -14.05
N ASN A 69 -4.62 8.32 -13.33
CA ASN A 69 -5.86 8.68 -12.67
C ASN A 69 -5.66 8.72 -11.16
N VAL A 70 -6.05 9.82 -10.53
CA VAL A 70 -5.87 10.00 -9.08
C VAL A 70 -7.22 10.09 -8.39
N LYS A 71 -7.44 9.19 -7.44
CA LYS A 71 -8.53 9.25 -6.47
C LYS A 71 -7.97 9.77 -5.15
N THR A 72 -8.36 10.96 -4.73
CA THR A 72 -7.99 11.47 -3.42
C THR A 72 -8.80 10.81 -2.31
N ALA A 73 -8.14 10.52 -1.20
CA ALA A 73 -8.74 10.04 0.03
C ALA A 73 -8.15 10.83 1.23
N ALA A 74 -9.00 11.17 2.18
CA ALA A 74 -8.63 12.06 3.29
C ALA A 74 -8.17 11.31 4.55
N THR A 75 -8.37 9.99 4.61
CA THR A 75 -8.02 9.17 5.78
C THR A 75 -7.38 7.84 5.37
N SER A 76 -6.54 7.29 6.25
CA SER A 76 -5.97 5.95 6.10
C SER A 76 -7.06 4.86 5.97
N ASP A 77 -8.15 4.99 6.72
CA ASP A 77 -9.26 4.03 6.69
C ASP A 77 -9.98 4.04 5.33
N GLU A 78 -10.19 5.21 4.74
CA GLU A 78 -10.75 5.33 3.40
C GLU A 78 -9.83 4.69 2.37
N MET A 79 -8.51 4.92 2.44
CA MET A 79 -7.53 4.31 1.54
C MET A 79 -7.54 2.77 1.62
N VAL A 80 -7.52 2.22 2.83
CA VAL A 80 -7.61 0.78 3.04
C VAL A 80 -8.92 0.21 2.48
N SER A 81 -10.04 0.90 2.68
CA SER A 81 -11.35 0.51 2.16
C SER A 81 -11.41 0.54 0.64
N LEU A 82 -10.84 1.56 0.00
CA LEU A 82 -10.77 1.66 -1.46
C LEU A 82 -9.88 0.56 -2.07
N MET A 83 -8.69 0.32 -1.50
CA MET A 83 -7.83 -0.78 -1.93
C MET A 83 -8.50 -2.16 -1.76
N ALA A 84 -9.33 -2.34 -0.74
CA ALA A 84 -10.07 -3.58 -0.54
C ALA A 84 -11.15 -3.82 -1.63
N LYS A 85 -11.71 -2.74 -2.20
CA LYS A 85 -12.65 -2.83 -3.32
C LYS A 85 -11.96 -3.17 -4.64
N GLY A 86 -10.66 -2.92 -4.76
CA GLY A 86 -9.89 -3.13 -5.98
C GLY A 86 -10.03 -2.02 -7.02
N GLY A 87 -9.35 -2.19 -8.15
CA GLY A 87 -9.34 -1.22 -9.26
C GLY A 87 -8.36 -0.08 -9.08
N TYR A 88 -7.35 -0.26 -8.23
CA TYR A 88 -6.25 0.67 -8.03
C TYR A 88 -4.92 -0.07 -8.01
N ASP A 89 -3.89 0.56 -8.57
CA ASP A 89 -2.55 0.02 -8.71
C ASP A 89 -1.63 0.47 -7.58
N LEU A 90 -1.77 1.72 -7.14
CA LEU A 90 -0.95 2.33 -6.11
C LEU A 90 -1.79 3.05 -5.05
N VAL A 91 -1.22 3.17 -3.86
CA VAL A 91 -1.77 3.97 -2.78
C VAL A 91 -0.66 4.66 -1.99
N THR A 92 -0.82 5.95 -1.69
CA THR A 92 0.06 6.68 -0.76
C THR A 92 -0.42 6.43 0.67
N ALA A 93 0.05 5.39 1.29
CA ALA A 93 -0.42 4.96 2.61
C ALA A 93 0.51 5.41 3.73
N SER A 94 -0.06 5.76 4.89
CA SER A 94 0.70 5.90 6.14
C SER A 94 1.25 4.54 6.60
N GLY A 95 2.20 4.54 7.53
CA GLY A 95 2.86 3.30 7.97
C GLY A 95 1.89 2.26 8.54
N ASP A 96 0.91 2.70 9.34
CA ASP A 96 -0.15 1.82 9.88
C ASP A 96 -1.05 1.26 8.78
N ALA A 97 -1.46 2.09 7.82
CA ALA A 97 -2.27 1.65 6.68
C ALA A 97 -1.49 0.67 5.79
N SER A 98 -0.19 0.89 5.59
CA SER A 98 0.69 -0.02 4.85
C SER A 98 0.69 -1.42 5.50
N LEU A 99 0.88 -1.51 6.81
CA LEU A 99 0.83 -2.79 7.53
C LEU A 99 -0.54 -3.48 7.41
N ARG A 100 -1.63 -2.73 7.50
CA ARG A 100 -3.00 -3.26 7.33
C ARG A 100 -3.22 -3.82 5.92
N LEU A 101 -2.73 -3.13 4.90
CA LEU A 101 -2.82 -3.56 3.50
C LEU A 101 -1.99 -4.82 3.24
N ILE A 102 -0.78 -4.90 3.80
CA ILE A 102 0.10 -6.07 3.71
C ILE A 102 -0.54 -7.28 4.40
N MET A 103 -0.98 -7.12 5.64
CA MET A 103 -1.62 -8.20 6.40
C MET A 103 -2.94 -8.64 5.78
N GLY A 104 -3.70 -7.70 5.19
CA GLY A 104 -4.93 -7.96 4.46
C GLY A 104 -4.71 -8.52 3.05
N LYS A 105 -3.46 -8.72 2.60
CA LYS A 105 -3.08 -9.19 1.25
C LYS A 105 -3.70 -8.32 0.14
N ARG A 106 -3.74 -7.01 0.34
CA ARG A 106 -4.28 -6.03 -0.62
C ARG A 106 -3.20 -5.38 -1.46
N VAL A 107 -1.94 -5.62 -1.14
CA VAL A 107 -0.75 -5.21 -1.87
C VAL A 107 0.17 -6.41 -2.05
N GLN A 108 0.97 -6.39 -3.09
CA GLN A 108 1.95 -7.42 -3.41
C GLN A 108 3.37 -6.93 -3.12
N PRO A 109 4.34 -7.82 -2.93
CA PRO A 109 5.75 -7.45 -2.83
C PRO A 109 6.23 -6.79 -4.13
N ILE A 110 7.16 -5.85 -3.99
CA ILE A 110 7.83 -5.20 -5.12
C ILE A 110 9.25 -5.69 -5.27
N ASN A 111 9.75 -5.70 -6.50
CA ASN A 111 11.15 -5.96 -6.79
C ASN A 111 11.91 -4.63 -6.86
N THR A 112 12.65 -4.31 -5.82
CA THR A 112 13.40 -3.05 -5.71
C THR A 112 14.50 -2.91 -6.76
N ALA A 113 14.98 -4.01 -7.34
CA ALA A 113 15.96 -3.99 -8.44
C ALA A 113 15.39 -3.40 -9.74
N LEU A 114 14.07 -3.41 -9.91
CA LEU A 114 13.38 -2.81 -11.07
C LEU A 114 13.12 -1.30 -10.88
N ILE A 115 13.39 -0.74 -9.70
CA ILE A 115 13.19 0.68 -9.39
C ILE A 115 14.52 1.41 -9.49
N ALA A 116 14.72 2.16 -10.57
CA ALA A 116 16.00 2.82 -10.89
C ALA A 116 16.52 3.73 -9.74
N GLY A 117 15.61 4.47 -9.09
CA GLY A 117 15.94 5.37 -7.98
C GLY A 117 16.11 4.70 -6.60
N TRP A 118 15.91 3.38 -6.48
CA TRP A 118 15.95 2.73 -5.17
C TRP A 118 17.26 2.94 -4.41
N ARG A 119 18.39 2.88 -5.12
CA ARG A 119 19.74 3.02 -4.52
C ARG A 119 20.06 4.43 -4.04
N THR A 120 19.28 5.43 -4.42
CA THR A 120 19.44 6.83 -3.98
C THR A 120 18.67 7.14 -2.71
N LEU A 121 17.83 6.21 -2.24
CA LEU A 121 17.08 6.38 -1.00
C LEU A 121 18.04 6.32 0.21
N ASP A 122 17.76 7.15 1.20
CA ASP A 122 18.44 7.07 2.50
C ASP A 122 18.18 5.67 3.12
N PRO A 123 19.23 4.91 3.50
CA PRO A 123 19.05 3.55 4.03
C PRO A 123 18.13 3.47 5.25
N ARG A 124 18.06 4.53 6.06
CA ARG A 124 17.20 4.59 7.26
C ARG A 124 15.73 4.54 6.91
N ILE A 125 15.32 5.17 5.81
CA ILE A 125 13.92 5.16 5.34
C ILE A 125 13.65 4.02 4.36
N ALA A 126 14.64 3.60 3.56
CA ALA A 126 14.51 2.46 2.64
C ALA A 126 14.25 1.12 3.36
N GLN A 127 14.58 1.03 4.65
CA GLN A 127 14.41 -0.18 5.48
C GLN A 127 13.25 -0.06 6.47
N GLY A 128 12.30 0.86 6.25
CA GLY A 128 11.19 1.08 7.15
C GLY A 128 10.37 -0.20 7.43
N ALA A 129 10.17 -0.55 8.71
CA ALA A 129 9.47 -1.77 9.11
C ALA A 129 8.00 -1.81 8.68
N TRP A 130 7.40 -0.66 8.39
CA TRP A 130 6.01 -0.54 7.97
C TRP A 130 5.74 -0.99 6.53
N PHE A 131 6.76 -1.24 5.72
CA PHE A 131 6.64 -1.82 4.38
C PHE A 131 7.64 -2.94 4.09
N ASN A 132 8.56 -3.25 5.03
CA ASN A 132 9.44 -4.43 4.98
C ASN A 132 8.90 -5.49 5.96
N VAL A 133 8.19 -6.47 5.44
CA VAL A 133 7.51 -7.49 6.25
C VAL A 133 7.88 -8.89 5.76
N GLY A 134 8.30 -9.76 6.67
CA GLY A 134 8.63 -11.14 6.33
C GLY A 134 9.74 -11.29 5.28
N GLY A 135 10.71 -10.38 5.27
CA GLY A 135 11.81 -10.38 4.30
C GLY A 135 11.42 -9.89 2.89
N LYS A 136 10.21 -9.37 2.70
CA LYS A 136 9.72 -8.83 1.44
C LYS A 136 9.44 -7.33 1.57
N VAL A 137 9.71 -6.57 0.50
CA VAL A 137 9.43 -5.14 0.40
C VAL A 137 8.11 -4.94 -0.31
N TYR A 138 7.20 -4.14 0.25
CA TYR A 138 5.85 -3.91 -0.27
C TYR A 138 5.58 -2.48 -0.73
N GLY A 139 6.54 -1.59 -0.56
CA GLY A 139 6.39 -0.19 -0.94
C GLY A 139 7.71 0.55 -0.97
N THR A 140 7.67 1.79 -1.42
CA THR A 140 8.80 2.71 -1.41
C THR A 140 8.46 3.91 -0.52
N PRO A 141 9.41 4.43 0.26
CA PRO A 141 9.19 5.67 0.99
C PRO A 141 8.98 6.81 -0.01
N TYR A 142 7.94 7.61 0.23
CA TYR A 142 7.57 8.72 -0.63
C TYR A 142 7.78 10.06 0.08
N GLN A 143 7.22 10.19 1.28
CA GLN A 143 7.37 11.36 2.14
C GLN A 143 7.54 10.91 3.59
N TRP A 144 8.14 11.75 4.40
CA TRP A 144 8.25 11.55 5.83
C TRP A 144 8.11 12.89 6.56
N GLY A 145 7.72 12.83 7.82
CA GLY A 145 7.67 14.00 8.69
C GLY A 145 7.59 13.56 10.15
N PRO A 146 8.13 14.37 11.07
CA PRO A 146 8.01 14.09 12.49
C PRO A 146 6.59 14.36 12.98
N ASN A 147 6.12 13.55 13.91
CA ASN A 147 4.97 13.91 14.73
C ASN A 147 5.42 14.96 15.76
N LEU A 148 4.68 16.05 15.83
CA LEU A 148 4.96 17.16 16.77
C LEU A 148 3.87 17.21 17.82
N LEU A 149 4.29 17.43 19.08
CA LEU A 149 3.36 17.73 20.15
C LEU A 149 2.92 19.19 20.07
N MET A 150 1.66 19.40 19.68
CA MET A 150 1.01 20.72 19.78
C MET A 150 0.18 20.78 21.05
N TYR A 151 0.28 21.87 21.79
CA TYR A 151 -0.42 22.05 23.04
C TYR A 151 -1.09 23.41 23.11
N ASN A 152 -2.14 23.50 23.90
CA ASN A 152 -2.86 24.76 24.16
C ASN A 152 -2.17 25.53 25.31
N THR A 153 -1.59 26.68 25.02
CA THR A 153 -0.87 27.51 26.01
C THR A 153 -1.75 28.06 27.14
N ARG A 154 -3.08 28.04 26.98
CA ARG A 154 -4.01 28.40 28.06
C ARG A 154 -4.20 27.26 29.06
N VAL A 155 -3.96 26.01 28.64
CA VAL A 155 -4.05 24.79 29.48
C VAL A 155 -2.70 24.46 30.07
N PHE A 156 -1.66 24.58 29.28
CA PHE A 156 -0.27 24.32 29.65
C PHE A 156 0.54 25.61 29.50
N PRO A 157 0.64 26.44 30.56
CA PRO A 157 1.42 27.70 30.51
C PRO A 157 2.91 27.45 30.30
N THR A 158 3.40 26.30 30.78
CA THR A 158 4.76 25.84 30.54
C THR A 158 4.73 24.77 29.45
N PRO A 159 5.63 24.83 28.41
CA PRO A 159 5.70 23.81 27.37
C PRO A 159 5.90 22.42 27.95
N PRO A 160 5.08 21.42 27.58
CA PRO A 160 5.34 20.04 27.95
C PRO A 160 6.64 19.55 27.30
N ASP A 161 7.43 18.81 28.05
CA ASP A 161 8.70 18.19 27.61
C ASP A 161 8.55 16.69 27.29
N SER A 162 7.35 16.15 27.43
CA SER A 162 7.05 14.73 27.27
C SER A 162 5.67 14.51 26.64
N TRP A 163 5.53 13.40 25.94
CA TRP A 163 4.24 12.91 25.45
C TRP A 163 3.30 12.40 26.55
N SER A 164 3.77 12.27 27.79
CA SER A 164 2.96 11.83 28.95
C SER A 164 1.74 12.73 29.23
N VAL A 165 1.70 13.94 28.69
CA VAL A 165 0.55 14.85 28.79
C VAL A 165 -0.63 14.44 27.89
N VAL A 166 -0.42 13.48 27.01
CA VAL A 166 -1.44 12.96 26.08
C VAL A 166 -2.04 11.63 26.59
N PHE A 167 -1.28 10.88 27.43
CA PHE A 167 -1.64 9.55 27.90
C PHE A 167 -1.84 9.49 29.41
#